data_9f910f3ec7b53344154aa11aa83cdeb1
#
_entry.id   9f910f3ec7b53344154aa11aa83cdeb1
#
_cell.length_a   1.000
_cell.length_b   1.000
_cell.length_c   1.000
_cell.angle_alpha   90.00
_cell.angle_beta   90.00
_cell.angle_gamma   90.00
#
_symmetry.space_group_name_H-M   'P 1'
#
loop_
_entity.id
_entity.type
_entity.pdbx_description
1 polymer ?
#
loop_
_entity_poly.entity_id
_entity_poly.type
_entity_poly.pdbx_seq_one_letter_code
_entity_poly.pdbx_strand_id
1 'polypeptide(L)'
;MSLTINSNIAATRASKYLASNHQNLQKSLDRLSSGRRITEPADDAGGLAVSMKLENEINQLEGAANNIANAISFLQVQDGILENISNIVMRLGELKSMSDDVLQDGSTIYDSEVADLSTQLDTYTTATNNTFNGVNLLDSTSNLTVTAGSQSITISRHDIATALTSGDNNSDDFTNLTLVGNITSADDVNEILEQVAELRATNGGEANQLQYAMADVSTQITNLTAAKGRIMDVDIAAESANLARQQILVQASAAMVAQANAANNVALTLLQ
;
A
#
# COMPACT_ATOMS: atom_id res chain seq x y z
N MET A 1 53.23 46.83 0.04
CA MET A 1 52.88 45.81 1.04
C MET A 1 54.06 45.60 1.94
N SER A 2 53.95 45.78 3.24
CA SER A 2 55.03 45.52 4.18
C SER A 2 55.26 43.97 4.26
N LEU A 3 56.49 43.56 3.93
CA LEU A 3 56.96 42.20 4.13
C LEU A 3 57.17 41.96 5.63
N THR A 4 56.21 41.24 6.27
CA THR A 4 56.38 40.84 7.68
C THR A 4 56.87 39.37 7.67
N ILE A 5 58.06 39.14 8.26
CA ILE A 5 58.70 37.81 8.28
C ILE A 5 58.04 36.87 9.29
N ASN A 6 57.48 37.38 10.39
CA ASN A 6 56.88 36.59 11.48
C ASN A 6 55.44 36.14 11.22
N SER A 7 54.75 36.69 10.19
CA SER A 7 53.37 36.30 9.86
C SER A 7 53.16 36.35 8.37
N ASN A 8 52.91 35.18 7.76
CA ASN A 8 52.56 35.07 6.34
C ASN A 8 51.03 35.07 6.17
N ILE A 9 50.46 36.29 6.16
CA ILE A 9 49.00 36.48 6.01
C ILE A 9 48.50 35.93 4.67
N ALA A 10 49.31 35.98 3.60
CA ALA A 10 48.95 35.44 2.29
C ALA A 10 48.85 33.93 2.32
N ALA A 11 49.80 33.22 2.95
CA ALA A 11 49.77 31.78 3.11
C ALA A 11 48.61 31.34 4.01
N THR A 12 48.34 32.03 5.13
CA THR A 12 47.21 31.76 6.00
C THR A 12 45.86 31.88 5.28
N ARG A 13 45.71 32.95 4.46
CA ARG A 13 44.49 33.14 3.64
C ARG A 13 44.35 32.06 2.57
N ALA A 14 45.46 31.73 1.87
CA ALA A 14 45.46 30.67 0.86
C ALA A 14 45.12 29.28 1.48
N SER A 15 45.69 29.00 2.66
CA SER A 15 45.36 27.75 3.42
C SER A 15 43.89 27.69 3.83
N LYS A 16 43.30 28.81 4.25
CA LYS A 16 41.86 28.88 4.57
C LYS A 16 40.98 28.59 3.32
N TYR A 17 41.34 29.15 2.15
CA TYR A 17 40.65 28.86 0.90
C TYR A 17 40.82 27.37 0.48
N LEU A 18 42.04 26.83 0.63
CA LEU A 18 42.29 25.42 0.36
C LEU A 18 41.40 24.51 1.23
N ALA A 19 41.32 24.77 2.54
CA ALA A 19 40.47 24.02 3.46
C ALA A 19 38.97 24.13 3.06
N SER A 20 38.50 25.33 2.74
CA SER A 20 37.11 25.54 2.31
C SER A 20 36.81 24.85 0.98
N ASN A 21 37.71 24.89 0.01
CA ASN A 21 37.54 24.21 -1.28
C ASN A 21 37.56 22.69 -1.12
N HIS A 22 38.38 22.16 -0.21
CA HIS A 22 38.36 20.72 0.15
C HIS A 22 37.04 20.29 0.75
N GLN A 23 36.46 21.07 1.67
CA GLN A 23 35.14 20.79 2.24
C GLN A 23 34.03 20.79 1.17
N ASN A 24 34.07 21.80 0.27
CA ASN A 24 33.09 21.87 -0.83
C ASN A 24 33.25 20.70 -1.82
N LEU A 25 34.50 20.29 -2.12
CA LEU A 25 34.77 19.12 -2.94
C LEU A 25 34.16 17.85 -2.33
N GLN A 26 34.37 17.65 -1.02
CA GLN A 26 33.87 16.50 -0.30
C GLN A 26 32.35 16.50 -0.30
N LYS A 27 31.71 17.64 -0.08
CA LYS A 27 30.26 17.81 -0.15
C LYS A 27 29.68 17.48 -1.54
N SER A 28 30.35 17.90 -2.62
CA SER A 28 29.94 17.53 -3.98
C SER A 28 30.09 16.03 -4.25
N LEU A 29 31.15 15.41 -3.74
CA LEU A 29 31.31 13.95 -3.81
C LEU A 29 30.20 13.19 -3.06
N ASP A 30 29.84 13.64 -1.86
CA ASP A 30 28.79 13.03 -1.05
C ASP A 30 27.43 13.13 -1.74
N ARG A 31 27.12 14.29 -2.36
CA ARG A 31 25.90 14.51 -3.15
C ARG A 31 25.83 13.62 -4.38
N LEU A 32 26.92 13.51 -5.14
CA LEU A 32 26.97 12.64 -6.32
C LEU A 32 26.92 11.15 -5.95
N SER A 33 27.57 10.77 -4.86
CA SER A 33 27.58 9.39 -4.38
C SER A 33 26.22 8.96 -3.83
N SER A 34 25.51 9.84 -3.11
CA SER A 34 24.19 9.55 -2.54
C SER A 34 23.03 9.78 -3.51
N GLY A 35 23.26 10.53 -4.60
CA GLY A 35 22.20 10.99 -5.51
C GLY A 35 21.30 12.06 -4.88
N ARG A 36 21.62 12.56 -3.69
CA ARG A 36 20.80 13.50 -2.92
C ARG A 36 21.45 14.89 -2.85
N ARG A 37 20.64 15.93 -3.03
CA ARG A 37 21.03 17.32 -2.87
C ARG A 37 21.27 17.69 -1.40
N ILE A 38 20.44 17.13 -0.51
CA ILE A 38 20.50 17.33 0.94
C ILE A 38 21.09 16.07 1.56
N THR A 39 22.37 16.15 1.97
CA THR A 39 23.08 15.04 2.60
C THR A 39 23.16 15.20 4.11
N GLU A 40 23.14 16.45 4.60
CA GLU A 40 23.19 16.78 6.02
C GLU A 40 22.05 17.74 6.40
N PRO A 41 21.56 17.70 7.66
CA PRO A 41 20.53 18.64 8.13
C PRO A 41 20.95 20.11 8.02
N ALA A 42 22.25 20.38 8.03
CA ALA A 42 22.81 21.72 7.89
C ALA A 42 22.69 22.27 6.44
N ASP A 43 22.45 21.41 5.45
CA ASP A 43 22.30 21.83 4.04
C ASP A 43 20.99 22.56 3.80
N ASP A 44 19.90 21.96 4.28
CA ASP A 44 18.55 22.52 4.19
C ASP A 44 17.64 21.81 5.22
N ALA A 45 17.57 22.36 6.43
CA ALA A 45 16.76 21.81 7.50
C ALA A 45 15.24 21.84 7.17
N GLY A 46 14.79 22.85 6.41
CA GLY A 46 13.40 22.98 5.98
C GLY A 46 13.02 21.93 4.95
N GLY A 47 13.85 21.80 3.90
CA GLY A 47 13.66 20.78 2.86
C GLY A 47 13.73 19.36 3.42
N LEU A 48 14.66 19.09 4.35
CA LEU A 48 14.75 17.81 5.02
C LEU A 48 13.50 17.50 5.84
N ALA A 49 12.98 18.44 6.62
CA ALA A 49 11.78 18.25 7.42
C ALA A 49 10.53 17.96 6.55
N VAL A 50 10.40 18.68 5.42
CA VAL A 50 9.31 18.41 4.45
C VAL A 50 9.50 17.05 3.80
N SER A 51 10.70 16.67 3.39
CA SER A 51 10.97 15.37 2.76
C SER A 51 10.66 14.20 3.70
N MET A 52 10.97 14.33 5.00
CA MET A 52 10.63 13.33 6.01
C MET A 52 9.11 13.19 6.21
N LYS A 53 8.36 14.29 6.14
CA LYS A 53 6.89 14.24 6.17
C LYS A 53 6.32 13.54 4.95
N LEU A 54 6.82 13.87 3.76
CA LEU A 54 6.41 13.21 2.52
C LEU A 54 6.77 11.71 2.52
N GLU A 55 7.95 11.35 3.03
CA GLU A 55 8.35 9.95 3.22
C GLU A 55 7.38 9.18 4.12
N ASN A 56 7.04 9.77 5.26
CA ASN A 56 6.08 9.15 6.19
C ASN A 56 4.69 9.00 5.54
N GLU A 57 4.25 9.98 4.76
CA GLU A 57 2.97 9.91 4.04
C GLU A 57 3.00 8.84 2.94
N ILE A 58 4.10 8.73 2.19
CA ILE A 58 4.30 7.65 1.21
C ILE A 58 4.23 6.29 1.88
N ASN A 59 4.96 6.08 2.99
CA ASN A 59 4.94 4.81 3.71
C ASN A 59 3.55 4.44 4.25
N GLN A 60 2.77 5.44 4.70
CA GLN A 60 1.38 5.22 5.13
C GLN A 60 0.48 4.82 3.95
N LEU A 61 0.65 5.46 2.79
CA LEU A 61 -0.10 5.13 1.59
C LEU A 61 0.29 3.76 1.02
N GLU A 62 1.56 3.37 1.08
CA GLU A 62 2.00 2.02 0.72
C GLU A 62 1.37 0.96 1.64
N GLY A 63 1.30 1.23 2.94
CA GLY A 63 0.57 0.40 3.88
C GLY A 63 -0.92 0.31 3.56
N ALA A 64 -1.53 1.44 3.19
CA ALA A 64 -2.93 1.50 2.76
C ALA A 64 -3.17 0.71 1.47
N ALA A 65 -2.26 0.80 0.48
CA ALA A 65 -2.33 0.03 -0.76
C ALA A 65 -2.31 -1.49 -0.49
N ASN A 66 -1.45 -1.94 0.43
CA ASN A 66 -1.41 -3.34 0.83
C ASN A 66 -2.71 -3.78 1.51
N ASN A 67 -3.29 -2.93 2.36
CA ASN A 67 -4.57 -3.22 3.02
C ASN A 67 -5.72 -3.31 2.00
N ILE A 68 -5.74 -2.43 1.01
CA ILE A 68 -6.71 -2.48 -0.10
C ILE A 68 -6.56 -3.77 -0.91
N ALA A 69 -5.32 -4.18 -1.24
CA ALA A 69 -5.06 -5.42 -1.96
C ALA A 69 -5.55 -6.66 -1.18
N ASN A 70 -5.33 -6.69 0.14
CA ASN A 70 -5.85 -7.74 1.01
C ASN A 70 -7.38 -7.73 1.04
N ALA A 71 -8.00 -6.56 1.06
CA ALA A 71 -9.44 -6.39 1.05
C ALA A 71 -10.06 -6.87 -0.27
N ILE A 72 -9.44 -6.58 -1.40
CA ILE A 72 -9.88 -7.11 -2.70
C ILE A 72 -9.78 -8.64 -2.71
N SER A 73 -8.70 -9.21 -2.16
CA SER A 73 -8.56 -10.67 -2.05
C SER A 73 -9.61 -11.28 -1.13
N PHE A 74 -9.97 -10.61 -0.04
CA PHE A 74 -11.06 -11.01 0.85
C PHE A 74 -12.39 -11.08 0.08
N LEU A 75 -12.74 -10.03 -0.68
CA LEU A 75 -13.96 -9.99 -1.47
C LEU A 75 -14.00 -11.06 -2.58
N GLN A 76 -12.85 -11.36 -3.20
CA GLN A 76 -12.75 -12.42 -4.21
C GLN A 76 -13.01 -13.80 -3.62
N VAL A 77 -12.48 -14.08 -2.43
CA VAL A 77 -12.75 -15.35 -1.73
C VAL A 77 -14.22 -15.43 -1.31
N GLN A 78 -14.76 -14.33 -0.81
CA GLN A 78 -16.18 -14.23 -0.44
C GLN A 78 -17.10 -14.47 -1.65
N ASP A 79 -16.79 -13.86 -2.81
CA ASP A 79 -17.57 -14.08 -4.04
C ASP A 79 -17.51 -15.54 -4.51
N GLY A 80 -16.33 -16.19 -4.41
CA GLY A 80 -16.17 -17.61 -4.72
C GLY A 80 -17.03 -18.53 -3.82
N ILE A 81 -17.19 -18.19 -2.55
CA ILE A 81 -18.09 -18.91 -1.65
C ILE A 81 -19.55 -18.68 -2.05
N LEU A 82 -19.94 -17.45 -2.35
CA LEU A 82 -21.28 -17.11 -2.81
C LEU A 82 -21.64 -17.81 -4.12
N GLU A 83 -20.69 -17.97 -5.03
CA GLU A 83 -20.86 -18.74 -6.26
C GLU A 83 -21.12 -20.23 -5.98
N ASN A 84 -20.34 -20.83 -5.07
CA ASN A 84 -20.57 -22.22 -4.68
C ASN A 84 -21.94 -22.41 -4.02
N ILE A 85 -22.36 -21.49 -3.15
CA ILE A 85 -23.70 -21.49 -2.55
C ILE A 85 -24.77 -21.40 -3.61
N SER A 86 -24.63 -20.50 -4.59
CA SER A 86 -25.56 -20.36 -5.71
C SER A 86 -25.72 -21.68 -6.48
N ASN A 87 -24.59 -22.36 -6.78
CA ASN A 87 -24.62 -23.63 -7.49
C ASN A 87 -25.31 -24.73 -6.70
N ILE A 88 -25.10 -24.80 -5.39
CA ILE A 88 -25.77 -25.78 -4.52
C ILE A 88 -27.29 -25.51 -4.46
N VAL A 89 -27.67 -24.23 -4.31
CA VAL A 89 -29.08 -23.82 -4.24
C VAL A 89 -29.79 -24.12 -5.58
N MET A 90 -29.17 -23.86 -6.71
CA MET A 90 -29.71 -24.23 -8.02
C MET A 90 -29.93 -25.76 -8.12
N ARG A 91 -28.96 -26.55 -7.67
CA ARG A 91 -29.08 -28.00 -7.69
C ARG A 91 -30.22 -28.52 -6.77
N LEU A 92 -30.37 -27.92 -5.58
CA LEU A 92 -31.48 -28.19 -4.68
C LEU A 92 -32.84 -27.86 -5.34
N GLY A 93 -32.93 -26.78 -6.09
CA GLY A 93 -34.12 -26.42 -6.86
C GLY A 93 -34.48 -27.43 -7.94
N GLU A 94 -33.46 -27.95 -8.66
CA GLU A 94 -33.67 -29.02 -9.64
C GLU A 94 -34.20 -30.29 -8.97
N LEU A 95 -33.60 -30.72 -7.88
CA LEU A 95 -34.00 -31.92 -7.15
C LEU A 95 -35.41 -31.76 -6.59
N LYS A 96 -35.74 -30.58 -6.06
CA LYS A 96 -37.09 -30.27 -5.58
C LYS A 96 -38.12 -30.37 -6.70
N SER A 97 -37.84 -29.75 -7.86
CA SER A 97 -38.71 -29.84 -9.02
C SER A 97 -38.95 -31.30 -9.49
N MET A 98 -37.88 -32.12 -9.42
CA MET A 98 -37.99 -33.56 -9.74
C MET A 98 -38.78 -34.36 -8.70
N SER A 99 -38.68 -33.98 -7.42
CA SER A 99 -39.43 -34.67 -6.34
C SER A 99 -40.92 -34.34 -6.34
N ASP A 100 -41.31 -33.18 -6.87
CA ASP A 100 -42.70 -32.72 -6.98
C ASP A 100 -43.42 -33.32 -8.20
N ASP A 101 -42.74 -34.14 -9.04
CA ASP A 101 -43.36 -34.78 -10.20
C ASP A 101 -44.31 -35.90 -9.73
N VAL A 102 -45.61 -35.69 -9.92
CA VAL A 102 -46.71 -36.56 -9.55
C VAL A 102 -46.65 -37.96 -10.21
N LEU A 103 -45.83 -38.09 -11.28
CA LEU A 103 -45.67 -39.36 -12.02
C LEU A 103 -44.55 -40.25 -11.46
N GLN A 104 -43.76 -39.75 -10.54
CA GLN A 104 -42.72 -40.53 -9.85
C GLN A 104 -43.11 -40.73 -8.39
N ASP A 105 -43.37 -42.01 -8.03
CA ASP A 105 -43.54 -42.44 -6.62
C ASP A 105 -42.21 -42.40 -5.87
N GLY A 106 -41.50 -41.23 -5.95
CA GLY A 106 -40.08 -41.16 -5.67
C GLY A 106 -39.60 -40.00 -4.83
N SER A 107 -40.43 -39.44 -3.95
CA SER A 107 -39.98 -38.38 -3.01
C SER A 107 -38.78 -38.80 -2.15
N THR A 108 -38.55 -40.12 -1.96
CA THR A 108 -37.42 -40.63 -1.17
C THR A 108 -36.13 -40.90 -1.95
N ILE A 109 -36.20 -40.93 -3.30
CA ILE A 109 -35.01 -41.25 -4.13
C ILE A 109 -34.00 -40.10 -4.08
N TYR A 110 -34.47 -38.87 -4.02
CA TYR A 110 -33.63 -37.65 -4.00
C TYR A 110 -33.27 -37.16 -2.60
N ASP A 111 -33.96 -37.71 -1.54
CA ASP A 111 -33.77 -37.27 -0.15
C ASP A 111 -32.30 -37.38 0.32
N SER A 112 -31.59 -38.39 -0.12
CA SER A 112 -30.17 -38.56 0.24
C SER A 112 -29.29 -37.47 -0.37
N GLU A 113 -29.50 -37.14 -1.67
CA GLU A 113 -28.71 -36.07 -2.35
C GLU A 113 -29.09 -34.71 -1.77
N VAL A 114 -30.37 -34.48 -1.46
CA VAL A 114 -30.82 -33.24 -0.82
C VAL A 114 -30.20 -33.09 0.57
N ALA A 115 -30.13 -34.15 1.37
CA ALA A 115 -29.51 -34.12 2.70
C ALA A 115 -28.01 -33.85 2.63
N ASP A 116 -27.30 -34.46 1.67
CA ASP A 116 -25.88 -34.25 1.47
C ASP A 116 -25.56 -32.78 1.02
N LEU A 117 -26.33 -32.27 0.06
CA LEU A 117 -26.18 -30.87 -0.41
C LEU A 117 -26.55 -29.87 0.70
N SER A 118 -27.52 -30.17 1.52
CA SER A 118 -27.89 -29.34 2.66
C SER A 118 -26.79 -29.28 3.71
N THR A 119 -26.19 -30.44 4.01
CA THR A 119 -25.05 -30.51 4.93
C THR A 119 -23.85 -29.72 4.35
N GLN A 120 -23.66 -29.77 3.04
CA GLN A 120 -22.62 -28.97 2.38
C GLN A 120 -22.91 -27.46 2.45
N LEU A 121 -24.17 -27.07 2.26
CA LEU A 121 -24.59 -25.68 2.38
C LEU A 121 -24.43 -25.17 3.82
N ASP A 122 -24.81 -25.98 4.82
CA ASP A 122 -24.58 -25.67 6.24
C ASP A 122 -23.10 -25.47 6.57
N THR A 123 -22.22 -26.23 5.93
CA THR A 123 -20.77 -26.07 6.07
C THR A 123 -20.31 -24.70 5.57
N TYR A 124 -20.89 -24.15 4.50
CA TYR A 124 -20.59 -22.82 4.00
C TYR A 124 -21.24 -21.71 4.84
N THR A 125 -22.36 -21.92 5.46
CA THR A 125 -23.03 -20.93 6.32
C THR A 125 -22.43 -20.85 7.72
N THR A 126 -21.76 -21.93 8.17
CA THR A 126 -21.12 -21.96 9.47
C THR A 126 -19.88 -21.04 9.47
N ALA A 127 -19.97 -19.92 10.17
CA ALA A 127 -18.98 -18.86 10.20
C ALA A 127 -17.55 -19.31 10.55
N THR A 128 -17.41 -20.40 11.32
CA THR A 128 -16.09 -20.92 11.75
C THR A 128 -15.28 -21.58 10.64
N ASN A 129 -15.91 -22.01 9.55
CA ASN A 129 -15.25 -22.75 8.47
C ASN A 129 -14.72 -21.82 7.35
N ASN A 130 -15.30 -20.63 7.22
CA ASN A 130 -15.01 -19.70 6.13
C ASN A 130 -14.25 -18.49 6.65
N THR A 131 -12.94 -18.63 6.81
CA THR A 131 -12.09 -17.55 7.32
C THR A 131 -11.01 -17.17 6.31
N PHE A 132 -10.78 -15.88 6.18
CA PHE A 132 -9.63 -15.33 5.46
C PHE A 132 -8.69 -14.66 6.48
N ASN A 133 -7.50 -15.20 6.65
CA ASN A 133 -6.51 -14.72 7.62
C ASN A 133 -7.07 -14.56 9.05
N GLY A 134 -7.93 -15.52 9.48
CA GLY A 134 -8.56 -15.50 10.79
C GLY A 134 -9.78 -14.57 10.94
N VAL A 135 -10.17 -13.90 9.87
CA VAL A 135 -11.40 -13.09 9.82
C VAL A 135 -12.50 -13.90 9.12
N ASN A 136 -13.65 -14.03 9.75
CA ASN A 136 -14.80 -14.71 9.15
C ASN A 136 -15.28 -13.91 7.93
N LEU A 137 -15.50 -14.63 6.82
CA LEU A 137 -15.97 -14.05 5.56
C LEU A 137 -17.47 -13.74 5.59
N LEU A 138 -18.22 -14.56 6.33
CA LEU A 138 -19.66 -14.60 6.36
C LEU A 138 -20.16 -14.46 7.81
N ASP A 139 -20.03 -13.26 8.37
CA ASP A 139 -20.40 -12.98 9.75
C ASP A 139 -21.07 -11.60 9.83
N SER A 140 -22.29 -11.55 10.35
CA SER A 140 -23.11 -10.34 10.44
C SER A 140 -22.67 -9.35 11.50
N THR A 141 -21.73 -9.72 12.38
CA THR A 141 -21.51 -8.96 13.62
C THR A 141 -20.85 -7.61 13.43
N SER A 142 -20.06 -7.40 12.37
CA SER A 142 -19.49 -6.08 12.07
C SER A 142 -18.85 -6.00 10.68
N ASN A 143 -19.10 -4.90 9.99
CA ASN A 143 -18.43 -4.57 8.73
C ASN A 143 -16.93 -4.33 8.95
N LEU A 144 -16.11 -4.66 7.97
CA LEU A 144 -14.68 -4.38 7.98
C LEU A 144 -14.43 -2.98 7.41
N THR A 145 -13.53 -2.24 8.04
CA THR A 145 -13.17 -0.91 7.58
C THR A 145 -11.74 -0.92 7.08
N VAL A 146 -11.55 -0.61 5.80
CA VAL A 146 -10.24 -0.47 5.17
C VAL A 146 -9.90 1.01 5.07
N THR A 147 -8.79 1.40 5.69
CA THR A 147 -8.30 2.79 5.61
C THR A 147 -7.41 2.94 4.39
N ALA A 148 -7.85 3.77 3.45
CA ALA A 148 -7.13 4.14 2.24
C ALA A 148 -6.63 5.59 2.37
N GLY A 149 -5.48 5.79 3.02
CA GLY A 149 -4.98 7.14 3.31
C GLY A 149 -5.92 7.92 4.24
N SER A 150 -6.54 8.98 3.72
CA SER A 150 -7.55 9.77 4.46
C SER A 150 -8.98 9.26 4.31
N GLN A 151 -9.21 8.30 3.44
CA GLN A 151 -10.53 7.70 3.20
C GLN A 151 -10.68 6.38 3.94
N SER A 152 -11.89 6.09 4.36
CA SER A 152 -12.28 4.84 5.01
C SER A 152 -13.35 4.18 4.16
N ILE A 153 -13.06 2.97 3.69
CA ILE A 153 -13.96 2.16 2.86
C ILE A 153 -14.48 1.04 3.74
N THR A 154 -15.79 0.91 3.79
CA THR A 154 -16.46 -0.15 4.52
C THR A 154 -16.68 -1.33 3.59
N ILE A 155 -16.30 -2.53 4.03
CA ILE A 155 -16.56 -3.79 3.36
C ILE A 155 -17.64 -4.50 4.18
N SER A 156 -18.70 -4.89 3.51
CA SER A 156 -19.79 -5.64 4.11
C SER A 156 -19.38 -7.09 4.31
N ARG A 157 -19.56 -7.60 5.51
CA ARG A 157 -19.56 -9.02 5.77
C ARG A 157 -20.98 -9.51 5.67
N HIS A 158 -21.23 -10.34 4.67
CA HIS A 158 -22.58 -10.77 4.37
C HIS A 158 -23.02 -11.89 5.31
N ASP A 159 -24.14 -11.68 5.99
CA ASP A 159 -24.83 -12.72 6.73
C ASP A 159 -25.64 -13.61 5.78
N ILE A 160 -25.03 -14.68 5.34
CA ILE A 160 -25.69 -15.62 4.44
C ILE A 160 -26.74 -16.46 5.19
N ALA A 161 -26.55 -16.67 6.48
CA ALA A 161 -27.53 -17.40 7.26
C ALA A 161 -28.89 -16.68 7.28
N THR A 162 -28.89 -15.33 7.39
CA THR A 162 -30.12 -14.54 7.25
C THR A 162 -30.64 -14.54 5.80
N ALA A 163 -29.78 -14.52 4.80
CA ALA A 163 -30.18 -14.57 3.41
C ALA A 163 -30.80 -15.90 3.01
N LEU A 164 -30.46 -17.00 3.67
CA LEU A 164 -30.98 -18.34 3.38
C LEU A 164 -32.21 -18.71 4.21
N THR A 165 -32.60 -17.90 5.19
CA THR A 165 -33.86 -18.09 5.95
C THR A 165 -34.98 -17.32 5.27
N SER A 166 -35.34 -17.74 4.07
CA SER A 166 -36.49 -17.19 3.35
C SER A 166 -37.81 -17.50 4.06
N GLY A 167 -38.61 -16.47 4.26
CA GLY A 167 -40.06 -16.59 4.45
C GLY A 167 -40.65 -16.38 5.84
N ASP A 168 -39.87 -16.24 6.91
CA ASP A 168 -40.43 -15.83 8.20
C ASP A 168 -39.64 -14.68 8.83
N ASN A 169 -40.29 -13.52 8.95
CA ASN A 169 -39.75 -12.25 9.50
C ASN A 169 -39.46 -12.33 11.01
N ASN A 170 -39.06 -13.46 11.55
CA ASN A 170 -38.70 -13.60 12.95
C ASN A 170 -37.21 -13.91 13.14
N SER A 171 -36.44 -12.87 13.22
CA SER A 171 -34.99 -12.68 13.02
C SER A 171 -34.09 -13.03 14.19
N ASP A 172 -34.34 -13.91 15.11
CA ASP A 172 -33.47 -13.94 16.29
C ASP A 172 -32.86 -15.28 16.71
N ASP A 173 -33.02 -16.38 15.94
CA ASP A 173 -32.47 -17.67 16.36
C ASP A 173 -31.69 -18.40 15.26
N PHE A 174 -30.41 -18.10 15.14
CA PHE A 174 -29.45 -18.76 14.26
C PHE A 174 -29.06 -20.19 14.67
N THR A 175 -29.65 -20.74 15.72
CA THR A 175 -29.21 -22.00 16.31
C THR A 175 -29.87 -23.23 15.68
N ASN A 176 -30.81 -23.06 14.73
CA ASN A 176 -31.53 -24.17 14.14
C ASN A 176 -31.78 -24.00 12.63
N LEU A 177 -30.68 -23.85 11.87
CA LEU A 177 -30.71 -23.77 10.41
C LEU A 177 -31.02 -25.15 9.82
N THR A 178 -32.25 -25.56 9.85
CA THR A 178 -32.74 -26.68 9.04
C THR A 178 -33.12 -26.14 7.67
N LEU A 179 -32.07 -25.72 6.88
CA LEU A 179 -32.23 -25.19 5.53
C LEU A 179 -33.07 -26.02 4.61
N VAL A 180 -33.09 -27.32 4.81
CA VAL A 180 -33.89 -28.29 4.04
C VAL A 180 -35.37 -28.26 4.40
N GLY A 181 -35.73 -27.85 5.63
CA GLY A 181 -37.11 -27.70 6.05
C GLY A 181 -37.84 -26.49 5.45
N ASN A 182 -37.08 -25.51 4.97
CA ASN A 182 -37.65 -24.24 4.47
C ASN A 182 -37.70 -24.13 2.93
N ILE A 183 -36.99 -24.99 2.20
CA ILE A 183 -37.14 -25.07 0.73
C ILE A 183 -38.34 -25.97 0.44
N THR A 184 -39.53 -25.38 0.51
CA THR A 184 -40.80 -26.11 0.28
C THR A 184 -41.28 -25.96 -1.15
N SER A 185 -40.81 -24.95 -1.87
CA SER A 185 -41.24 -24.65 -3.25
C SER A 185 -40.11 -24.17 -4.13
N ALA A 186 -40.31 -24.15 -5.45
CA ALA A 186 -39.39 -23.54 -6.40
C ALA A 186 -39.28 -22.01 -6.20
N ASP A 187 -40.28 -21.37 -5.61
CA ASP A 187 -40.26 -19.94 -5.32
C ASP A 187 -39.25 -19.61 -4.21
N ASP A 188 -39.12 -20.47 -3.21
CA ASP A 188 -38.13 -20.30 -2.13
C ASP A 188 -36.69 -20.35 -2.68
N VAL A 189 -36.42 -21.22 -3.66
CA VAL A 189 -35.13 -21.31 -4.33
C VAL A 189 -34.83 -20.02 -5.10
N ASN A 190 -35.81 -19.46 -5.81
CA ASN A 190 -35.67 -18.23 -6.56
C ASN A 190 -35.37 -17.04 -5.63
N GLU A 191 -36.04 -16.98 -4.47
CA GLU A 191 -35.81 -15.93 -3.48
C GLU A 191 -34.38 -15.99 -2.89
N ILE A 192 -33.91 -17.18 -2.56
CA ILE A 192 -32.52 -17.38 -2.09
C ILE A 192 -31.52 -16.98 -3.18
N LEU A 193 -31.75 -17.36 -4.43
CA LEU A 193 -30.88 -16.99 -5.53
C LEU A 193 -30.86 -15.48 -5.76
N GLU A 194 -32.00 -14.79 -5.63
CA GLU A 194 -32.07 -13.33 -5.73
C GLU A 194 -31.24 -12.67 -4.62
N GLN A 195 -31.34 -13.14 -3.39
CA GLN A 195 -30.57 -12.66 -2.25
C GLN A 195 -29.05 -12.89 -2.45
N VAL A 196 -28.64 -14.08 -2.87
CA VAL A 196 -27.24 -14.38 -3.18
C VAL A 196 -26.73 -13.49 -4.32
N ALA A 197 -27.55 -13.22 -5.33
CA ALA A 197 -27.19 -12.33 -6.42
C ALA A 197 -27.03 -10.87 -5.96
N GLU A 198 -27.87 -10.40 -5.03
CA GLU A 198 -27.74 -9.08 -4.40
C GLU A 198 -26.44 -8.95 -3.59
N LEU A 199 -26.11 -10.00 -2.81
CA LEU A 199 -24.86 -10.05 -2.05
C LEU A 199 -23.64 -10.01 -3.00
N ARG A 200 -23.67 -10.78 -4.08
CA ARG A 200 -22.61 -10.75 -5.11
C ARG A 200 -22.52 -9.40 -5.82
N ALA A 201 -23.66 -8.76 -6.09
CA ALA A 201 -23.68 -7.42 -6.67
C ALA A 201 -23.06 -6.38 -5.74
N THR A 202 -23.36 -6.45 -4.44
CA THR A 202 -22.76 -5.61 -3.41
C THR A 202 -21.24 -5.82 -3.35
N ASN A 203 -20.80 -7.08 -3.32
CA ASN A 203 -19.40 -7.48 -3.33
C ASN A 203 -18.65 -6.91 -4.55
N GLY A 204 -19.26 -7.01 -5.73
CA GLY A 204 -18.73 -6.44 -6.97
C GLY A 204 -18.64 -4.91 -6.90
N GLY A 205 -19.63 -4.25 -6.32
CA GLY A 205 -19.64 -2.80 -6.10
C GLY A 205 -18.51 -2.35 -5.18
N GLU A 206 -18.32 -3.05 -4.05
CA GLU A 206 -17.25 -2.78 -3.09
C GLU A 206 -15.87 -3.07 -3.69
N ALA A 207 -15.72 -4.15 -4.45
CA ALA A 207 -14.48 -4.46 -5.15
C ALA A 207 -14.09 -3.35 -6.16
N ASN A 208 -15.05 -2.83 -6.91
CA ASN A 208 -14.82 -1.69 -7.80
C ASN A 208 -14.41 -0.43 -7.02
N GLN A 209 -15.08 -0.15 -5.90
CA GLN A 209 -14.73 0.99 -5.04
C GLN A 209 -13.29 0.88 -4.52
N LEU A 210 -12.87 -0.31 -4.09
CA LEU A 210 -11.49 -0.58 -3.67
C LEU A 210 -10.49 -0.43 -4.82
N GLN A 211 -10.83 -0.83 -6.04
CA GLN A 211 -9.97 -0.63 -7.21
C GLN A 211 -9.77 0.85 -7.52
N TYR A 212 -10.82 1.68 -7.43
CA TYR A 212 -10.68 3.13 -7.59
C TYR A 212 -9.82 3.74 -6.48
N ALA A 213 -10.01 3.30 -5.23
CA ALA A 213 -9.17 3.74 -4.12
C ALA A 213 -7.71 3.34 -4.30
N MET A 214 -7.43 2.13 -4.80
CA MET A 214 -6.08 1.69 -5.14
C MET A 214 -5.44 2.57 -6.20
N ALA A 215 -6.18 2.92 -7.25
CA ALA A 215 -5.68 3.80 -8.31
C ALA A 215 -5.39 5.22 -7.78
N ASP A 216 -6.24 5.75 -6.90
CA ASP A 216 -6.04 7.05 -6.25
C ASP A 216 -4.81 7.04 -5.35
N VAL A 217 -4.67 6.05 -4.46
CA VAL A 217 -3.50 5.87 -3.60
C VAL A 217 -2.22 5.74 -4.43
N SER A 218 -2.21 4.97 -5.51
CA SER A 218 -1.06 4.83 -6.41
C SER A 218 -0.67 6.17 -7.06
N THR A 219 -1.67 6.96 -7.46
CA THR A 219 -1.46 8.30 -8.02
C THR A 219 -0.88 9.25 -6.96
N GLN A 220 -1.38 9.21 -5.73
CA GLN A 220 -0.86 10.00 -4.62
C GLN A 220 0.60 9.63 -4.32
N ILE A 221 0.94 8.34 -4.21
CA ILE A 221 2.33 7.87 -4.00
C ILE A 221 3.24 8.40 -5.10
N THR A 222 2.82 8.32 -6.36
CA THR A 222 3.60 8.84 -7.50
C THR A 222 3.85 10.34 -7.39
N ASN A 223 2.82 11.12 -7.07
CA ASN A 223 2.92 12.56 -6.93
C ASN A 223 3.79 12.98 -5.74
N LEU A 224 3.63 12.32 -4.60
CA LEU A 224 4.43 12.58 -3.40
C LEU A 224 5.90 12.19 -3.60
N THR A 225 6.16 11.06 -4.27
CA THR A 225 7.51 10.63 -4.64
C THR A 225 8.17 11.65 -5.57
N ALA A 226 7.45 12.14 -6.58
CA ALA A 226 7.96 13.19 -7.46
C ALA A 226 8.19 14.52 -6.72
N ALA A 227 7.33 14.87 -5.76
CA ALA A 227 7.50 16.05 -4.91
C ALA A 227 8.74 15.92 -4.00
N LYS A 228 8.92 14.74 -3.38
CA LYS A 228 10.09 14.40 -2.58
C LYS A 228 11.37 14.46 -3.42
N GLY A 229 11.36 13.89 -4.64
CA GLY A 229 12.50 13.91 -5.55
C GLY A 229 12.91 15.35 -5.91
N ARG A 230 11.98 16.25 -6.19
CA ARG A 230 12.28 17.68 -6.44
C ARG A 230 12.98 18.37 -5.25
N ILE A 231 12.76 17.91 -4.04
CA ILE A 231 13.40 18.46 -2.84
C ILE A 231 14.76 17.81 -2.60
N MET A 232 14.85 16.49 -2.73
CA MET A 232 15.97 15.69 -2.26
C MET A 232 16.96 15.32 -3.35
N ASP A 233 16.53 15.15 -4.61
CA ASP A 233 17.39 14.62 -5.66
C ASP A 233 18.35 15.67 -6.18
N VAL A 234 19.56 15.24 -6.53
CA VAL A 234 20.60 16.07 -7.11
C VAL A 234 20.51 16.05 -8.64
N ASP A 235 20.68 17.21 -9.26
CA ASP A 235 20.96 17.28 -10.69
C ASP A 235 22.43 16.87 -10.93
N ILE A 236 22.61 15.65 -11.42
CA ILE A 236 23.93 15.04 -11.64
C ILE A 236 24.78 15.88 -12.61
N ALA A 237 24.16 16.48 -13.64
CA ALA A 237 24.91 17.28 -14.62
C ALA A 237 25.45 18.58 -13.99
N ALA A 238 24.59 19.28 -13.24
CA ALA A 238 24.97 20.49 -12.54
C ALA A 238 26.01 20.22 -11.43
N GLU A 239 25.82 19.14 -10.65
CA GLU A 239 26.73 18.81 -9.56
C GLU A 239 28.07 18.24 -10.06
N SER A 240 28.10 17.52 -11.19
CA SER A 240 29.35 17.07 -11.83
C SER A 240 30.19 18.28 -12.33
N ALA A 241 29.52 19.28 -12.91
CA ALA A 241 30.22 20.53 -13.30
C ALA A 241 30.72 21.27 -12.05
N ASN A 242 29.98 21.24 -10.96
CA ASN A 242 30.38 21.82 -9.68
C ASN A 242 31.59 21.08 -9.09
N LEU A 243 31.57 19.75 -9.10
CA LEU A 243 32.68 18.90 -8.68
C LEU A 243 33.97 19.22 -9.46
N ALA A 244 33.90 19.29 -10.80
CA ALA A 244 35.05 19.64 -11.64
C ALA A 244 35.59 21.03 -11.28
N ARG A 245 34.72 22.00 -11.04
CA ARG A 245 35.12 23.34 -10.58
C ARG A 245 35.83 23.29 -9.23
N GLN A 246 35.31 22.54 -8.27
CA GLN A 246 35.93 22.39 -6.95
C GLN A 246 37.31 21.71 -7.02
N GLN A 247 37.45 20.69 -7.88
CA GLN A 247 38.75 20.06 -8.14
C GLN A 247 39.81 21.07 -8.65
N ILE A 248 39.41 21.89 -9.60
CA ILE A 248 40.31 22.95 -10.13
C ILE A 248 40.65 23.96 -9.04
N LEU A 249 39.67 24.38 -8.24
CA LEU A 249 39.88 25.32 -7.14
C LEU A 249 40.80 24.76 -6.04
N VAL A 250 40.68 23.46 -5.72
CA VAL A 250 41.61 22.79 -4.79
C VAL A 250 43.03 22.79 -5.34
N GLN A 251 43.23 22.44 -6.61
CA GLN A 251 44.55 22.46 -7.25
C GLN A 251 45.14 23.89 -7.30
N ALA A 252 44.31 24.87 -7.68
CA ALA A 252 44.74 26.28 -7.75
C ALA A 252 45.09 26.82 -6.35
N SER A 253 44.26 26.54 -5.33
CA SER A 253 44.54 27.00 -3.96
C SER A 253 45.78 26.31 -3.37
N ALA A 254 46.05 25.06 -3.68
CA ALA A 254 47.27 24.36 -3.29
C ALA A 254 48.51 25.01 -3.93
N ALA A 255 48.45 25.34 -5.23
CA ALA A 255 49.52 26.08 -5.92
C ALA A 255 49.72 27.47 -5.31
N MET A 256 48.65 28.19 -4.96
CA MET A 256 48.74 29.49 -4.30
C MET A 256 49.35 29.42 -2.90
N VAL A 257 49.10 28.37 -2.11
CA VAL A 257 49.76 28.13 -0.81
C VAL A 257 51.27 27.94 -1.03
N ALA A 258 51.65 27.10 -2.00
CA ALA A 258 53.05 26.89 -2.36
C ALA A 258 53.74 28.22 -2.78
N GLN A 259 53.09 29.01 -3.62
CA GLN A 259 53.61 30.31 -4.09
C GLN A 259 53.71 31.32 -2.94
N ALA A 260 52.73 31.37 -2.03
CA ALA A 260 52.75 32.24 -0.86
C ALA A 260 53.88 31.88 0.12
N ASN A 261 54.21 30.60 0.26
CA ASN A 261 55.34 30.14 1.06
C ASN A 261 56.69 30.43 0.38
N ALA A 262 56.76 30.30 -0.96
CA ALA A 262 57.96 30.63 -1.71
C ALA A 262 58.33 32.14 -1.62
N ALA A 263 57.33 33.03 -1.62
CA ALA A 263 57.55 34.47 -1.47
C ALA A 263 58.24 34.84 -0.14
N ASN A 264 57.92 34.14 0.95
CA ASN A 264 58.61 34.35 2.24
C ASN A 264 60.05 33.81 2.25
N ASN A 265 60.32 32.72 1.52
CA ASN A 265 61.66 32.19 1.40
C ASN A 265 62.59 33.13 0.64
N VAL A 266 62.10 33.87 -0.41
CA VAL A 266 62.85 34.88 -1.11
C VAL A 266 63.19 36.05 -0.18
N ALA A 267 62.27 36.42 0.74
CA ALA A 267 62.58 37.46 1.73
C ALA A 267 63.70 37.06 2.70
N LEU A 268 63.77 35.76 3.05
CA LEU A 268 64.78 35.19 3.93
C LEU A 268 66.16 35.14 3.23
N THR A 269 66.21 34.82 1.93
CA THR A 269 67.47 34.84 1.14
C THR A 269 68.02 36.20 0.88
N LEU A 270 67.20 37.27 0.91
CA LEU A 270 67.67 38.67 0.80
C LEU A 270 68.22 39.21 2.11
N LEU A 271 68.05 38.50 3.24
CA LEU A 271 68.59 38.88 4.55
C LEU A 271 69.83 38.08 4.95
N GLN A 272 70.24 37.13 4.11
CA GLN A 272 71.50 36.39 4.22
C GLN A 272 72.55 37.02 3.29
#